data_8a66246ca79f1319d732bc55afa31487
#
_entry.id   8a66246ca79f1319d732bc55afa31487
#
_cell.length_a   1.000
_cell.length_b   1.000
_cell.length_c   1.000
_cell.angle_alpha   90.00
_cell.angle_beta   90.00
_cell.angle_gamma   90.00
#
_symmetry.space_group_name_H-M   'P 1'
#
loop_
_entity.id
_entity.type
_entity.pdbx_description
1 polymer ?
#
loop_
_entity_poly.entity_id
_entity_poly.type
_entity_poly.pdbx_seq_one_letter_code
_entity_poly.pdbx_strand_id
1 'polypeptide(L)'
;MIRMKTLCTLTAIVALAAVLGGCASGGPKRPPAGTAEPDKFLFDRGNENLARKRWIAAREYYRQLVDSYPQSPYRADAKLGVGDTYMGEKTAESYVLAINEFREFLNFYPTNKRAHYAQFRLATAHFSQMKSAMRDQTETREAIKEFQNYVTRYADQPLIGEARDHLRQAKDRLDEWDLGVAEHYFRIKWYPGAIGRLVPMLRTDPEFTGRDKAYYMLGASYEKVNKPAEALPFYEKLVKEFEQSEYLEQAKRRIDDLKATLPSAQGVGKGALQ
;
A
#
# COMPACT_ATOMS: atom_id res chain seq x y z
N MET A 1 63.44 -39.17 -10.40
CA MET A 1 62.63 -37.96 -10.65
C MET A 1 61.18 -38.22 -11.13
N ILE A 2 60.82 -39.38 -11.61
CA ILE A 2 59.49 -39.71 -12.13
C ILE A 2 58.46 -40.04 -11.04
N ARG A 3 58.86 -40.58 -9.87
CA ARG A 3 57.94 -40.97 -8.76
C ARG A 3 57.39 -39.80 -7.95
N MET A 4 58.02 -38.64 -7.97
CA MET A 4 57.59 -37.46 -7.19
C MET A 4 56.51 -36.63 -7.93
N LYS A 5 56.50 -36.68 -9.27
CA LYS A 5 55.48 -35.98 -10.08
C LYS A 5 54.09 -36.67 -10.06
N THR A 6 54.09 -38.04 -9.98
CA THR A 6 52.86 -38.82 -9.89
C THR A 6 52.16 -38.68 -8.52
N LEU A 7 52.92 -38.47 -7.44
CA LEU A 7 52.35 -38.29 -6.10
C LEU A 7 51.66 -36.93 -5.96
N CYS A 8 52.24 -35.84 -6.56
CA CYS A 8 51.63 -34.51 -6.56
C CYS A 8 50.34 -34.45 -7.41
N THR A 9 50.24 -35.19 -8.49
CA THR A 9 49.05 -35.22 -9.34
C THR A 9 47.90 -35.99 -8.69
N LEU A 10 48.17 -37.07 -7.93
CA LEU A 10 47.15 -37.81 -7.18
C LEU A 10 46.58 -37.00 -5.99
N THR A 11 47.43 -36.24 -5.28
CA THR A 11 46.96 -35.35 -4.19
C THR A 11 46.15 -34.17 -4.70
N ALA A 12 46.43 -33.63 -5.88
CA ALA A 12 45.66 -32.52 -6.50
C ALA A 12 44.28 -33.00 -6.97
N ILE A 13 44.16 -34.23 -7.47
CA ILE A 13 42.84 -34.79 -7.92
C ILE A 13 41.96 -35.11 -6.72
N VAL A 14 42.48 -35.62 -5.61
CA VAL A 14 41.73 -35.88 -4.38
C VAL A 14 41.28 -34.59 -3.73
N ALA A 15 42.09 -33.52 -3.74
CA ALA A 15 41.68 -32.21 -3.22
C ALA A 15 40.59 -31.53 -4.07
N LEU A 16 40.60 -31.70 -5.40
CA LEU A 16 39.58 -31.16 -6.29
C LEU A 16 38.23 -31.91 -6.15
N ALA A 17 38.24 -33.20 -5.88
CA ALA A 17 37.02 -33.97 -5.63
C ALA A 17 36.32 -33.63 -4.30
N ALA A 18 37.06 -33.15 -3.29
CA ALA A 18 36.51 -32.73 -2.01
C ALA A 18 35.79 -31.37 -2.08
N VAL A 19 36.11 -30.51 -3.06
CA VAL A 19 35.46 -29.18 -3.24
C VAL A 19 34.14 -29.29 -4.00
N LEU A 20 33.89 -30.36 -4.76
CA LEU A 20 32.64 -30.58 -5.50
C LEU A 20 31.51 -31.21 -4.65
N GLY A 21 31.78 -31.60 -3.41
CA GLY A 21 30.81 -32.21 -2.50
C GLY A 21 29.98 -31.22 -1.67
N GLY A 22 30.14 -29.89 -1.84
CA GLY A 22 29.67 -28.87 -0.92
C GLY A 22 28.41 -28.08 -1.30
N CYS A 23 27.68 -28.42 -2.34
CA CYS A 23 26.41 -27.74 -2.70
C CYS A 23 25.28 -28.73 -2.90
N ALA A 24 25.03 -29.60 -1.94
CA ALA A 24 23.71 -30.18 -1.79
C ALA A 24 22.83 -29.12 -1.07
N SER A 25 22.29 -28.14 -1.79
CA SER A 25 21.14 -27.36 -1.36
C SER A 25 20.01 -28.38 -1.16
N GLY A 26 19.83 -28.83 0.09
CA GLY A 26 18.81 -29.81 0.42
C GLY A 26 17.44 -29.21 0.07
N GLY A 27 16.88 -29.70 -1.04
CA GLY A 27 15.47 -29.49 -1.34
C GLY A 27 14.59 -29.93 -0.18
N PRO A 28 13.29 -29.65 -0.24
CA PRO A 28 12.37 -29.93 0.86
C PRO A 28 12.48 -31.43 1.20
N LYS A 29 12.75 -31.73 2.48
CA LYS A 29 12.81 -33.09 2.94
C LYS A 29 11.43 -33.73 2.80
N ARG A 30 11.33 -34.76 2.01
CA ARG A 30 10.10 -35.56 1.90
C ARG A 30 9.69 -36.06 3.29
N PRO A 31 8.37 -36.22 3.53
CA PRO A 31 7.93 -36.91 4.73
C PRO A 31 8.65 -38.26 4.87
N PRO A 32 9.11 -38.62 6.07
CA PRO A 32 9.70 -39.94 6.29
C PRO A 32 8.74 -41.05 5.86
N ALA A 33 9.26 -42.16 5.35
CA ALA A 33 8.44 -43.31 5.00
C ALA A 33 7.67 -43.81 6.25
N GLY A 34 6.33 -44.01 6.09
CA GLY A 34 5.46 -44.38 7.21
C GLY A 34 4.91 -43.22 8.05
N THR A 35 5.13 -41.97 7.65
CA THR A 35 4.48 -40.82 8.31
C THR A 35 2.96 -40.94 8.19
N ALA A 36 2.24 -40.92 9.32
CA ALA A 36 0.78 -41.08 9.35
C ALA A 36 0.05 -39.88 8.72
N GLU A 37 0.59 -38.67 8.86
CA GLU A 37 0.03 -37.39 8.36
C GLU A 37 1.10 -36.63 7.56
N PRO A 38 1.39 -37.05 6.32
CA PRO A 38 2.47 -36.44 5.54
C PRO A 38 2.18 -35.02 5.09
N ASP A 39 0.93 -34.67 4.89
CA ASP A 39 0.47 -33.33 4.58
C ASP A 39 0.66 -32.37 5.78
N LYS A 40 0.32 -32.83 6.99
CA LYS A 40 0.58 -32.07 8.23
C LYS A 40 2.06 -31.84 8.44
N PHE A 41 2.90 -32.88 8.21
CA PHE A 41 4.36 -32.73 8.29
C PHE A 41 4.86 -31.59 7.36
N LEU A 42 4.40 -31.57 6.11
CA LEU A 42 4.78 -30.51 5.15
C LEU A 42 4.30 -29.13 5.61
N PHE A 43 3.07 -29.05 6.12
CA PHE A 43 2.52 -27.81 6.64
C PHE A 43 3.32 -27.26 7.84
N ASP A 44 3.62 -28.13 8.81
CA ASP A 44 4.39 -27.76 10.00
C ASP A 44 5.81 -27.34 9.64
N ARG A 45 6.47 -28.01 8.70
CA ARG A 45 7.78 -27.62 8.19
C ARG A 45 7.74 -26.29 7.42
N GLY A 46 6.67 -26.06 6.65
CA GLY A 46 6.43 -24.77 6.00
C GLY A 46 6.35 -23.65 7.04
N ASN A 47 5.54 -23.83 8.08
CA ASN A 47 5.37 -22.85 9.17
C ASN A 47 6.67 -22.59 9.94
N GLU A 48 7.43 -23.67 10.26
CA GLU A 48 8.72 -23.54 10.94
C GLU A 48 9.72 -22.70 10.13
N ASN A 49 9.82 -22.95 8.82
CA ASN A 49 10.71 -22.19 7.95
C ASN A 49 10.22 -20.75 7.74
N LEU A 50 8.90 -20.52 7.63
CA LEU A 50 8.30 -19.20 7.55
C LEU A 50 8.64 -18.35 8.79
N ALA A 51 8.46 -18.92 9.99
CA ALA A 51 8.81 -18.26 11.24
C ALA A 51 10.30 -17.88 11.35
N ARG A 52 11.16 -18.71 10.75
CA ARG A 52 12.62 -18.47 10.66
C ARG A 52 13.01 -17.57 9.48
N LYS A 53 12.05 -16.99 8.76
CA LYS A 53 12.26 -16.15 7.57
C LYS A 53 13.04 -16.85 6.45
N ARG A 54 12.97 -18.19 6.38
CA ARG A 54 13.54 -19.01 5.32
C ARG A 54 12.53 -19.16 4.19
N TRP A 55 12.28 -18.05 3.49
CA TRP A 55 11.15 -17.92 2.56
C TRP A 55 11.10 -18.99 1.48
N ILE A 56 12.23 -19.25 0.81
CA ILE A 56 12.31 -20.26 -0.26
C ILE A 56 11.99 -21.65 0.29
N ALA A 57 12.64 -22.05 1.40
CA ALA A 57 12.40 -23.36 2.00
C ALA A 57 10.94 -23.55 2.47
N ALA A 58 10.36 -22.49 3.09
CA ALA A 58 8.95 -22.52 3.49
C ALA A 58 8.03 -22.74 2.29
N ARG A 59 8.26 -21.99 1.21
CA ARG A 59 7.48 -22.05 -0.04
C ARG A 59 7.54 -23.42 -0.69
N GLU A 60 8.69 -24.06 -0.69
CA GLU A 60 8.86 -25.41 -1.24
C GLU A 60 7.99 -26.44 -0.48
N TYR A 61 7.98 -26.41 0.86
CA TYR A 61 7.13 -27.27 1.66
C TYR A 61 5.64 -27.02 1.42
N TYR A 62 5.21 -25.75 1.41
CA TYR A 62 3.81 -25.41 1.14
C TYR A 62 3.37 -25.83 -0.27
N ARG A 63 4.20 -25.60 -1.30
CA ARG A 63 3.90 -26.04 -2.67
C ARG A 63 3.80 -27.54 -2.78
N GLN A 64 4.73 -28.28 -2.18
CA GLN A 64 4.67 -29.73 -2.16
C GLN A 64 3.36 -30.22 -1.52
N LEU A 65 2.88 -29.57 -0.44
CA LEU A 65 1.59 -29.90 0.15
C LEU A 65 0.45 -29.61 -0.82
N VAL A 66 0.40 -28.39 -1.38
CA VAL A 66 -0.67 -27.95 -2.29
C VAL A 66 -0.81 -28.86 -3.51
N ASP A 67 0.34 -29.30 -4.06
CA ASP A 67 0.41 -30.09 -5.29
C ASP A 67 0.16 -31.60 -5.03
N SER A 68 0.71 -32.14 -3.94
CA SER A 68 0.67 -33.59 -3.66
C SER A 68 -0.56 -34.04 -2.85
N TYR A 69 -1.21 -33.10 -2.10
CA TYR A 69 -2.31 -33.45 -1.20
C TYR A 69 -3.54 -32.54 -1.43
N PRO A 70 -4.25 -32.70 -2.56
CA PRO A 70 -5.36 -31.82 -2.95
C PRO A 70 -6.55 -31.86 -1.98
N GLN A 71 -6.71 -32.94 -1.21
CA GLN A 71 -7.78 -33.12 -0.22
C GLN A 71 -7.34 -32.77 1.22
N SER A 72 -6.11 -32.28 1.42
CA SER A 72 -5.63 -31.91 2.74
C SER A 72 -6.42 -30.76 3.35
N PRO A 73 -6.79 -30.84 4.63
CA PRO A 73 -7.40 -29.74 5.35
C PRO A 73 -6.46 -28.51 5.47
N TYR A 74 -5.15 -28.73 5.34
CA TYR A 74 -4.12 -27.69 5.41
C TYR A 74 -3.87 -26.99 4.06
N ARG A 75 -4.47 -27.49 2.97
CA ARG A 75 -4.18 -27.00 1.61
C ARG A 75 -4.45 -25.52 1.43
N ALA A 76 -5.59 -25.04 1.93
CA ALA A 76 -5.93 -23.61 1.85
C ALA A 76 -4.95 -22.73 2.64
N ASP A 77 -4.60 -23.14 3.86
CA ASP A 77 -3.63 -22.39 4.68
C ASP A 77 -2.21 -22.46 4.09
N ALA A 78 -1.81 -23.57 3.50
CA ALA A 78 -0.54 -23.69 2.78
C ALA A 78 -0.48 -22.75 1.55
N LYS A 79 -1.58 -22.62 0.81
CA LYS A 79 -1.71 -21.66 -0.31
C LYS A 79 -1.49 -20.22 0.16
N LEU A 80 -2.08 -19.83 1.29
CA LEU A 80 -1.82 -18.53 1.92
C LEU A 80 -0.35 -18.39 2.33
N GLY A 81 0.21 -19.46 2.91
CA GLY A 81 1.63 -19.50 3.29
C GLY A 81 2.58 -19.25 2.12
N VAL A 82 2.27 -19.76 0.91
CA VAL A 82 3.04 -19.45 -0.31
C VAL A 82 3.03 -17.93 -0.56
N GLY A 83 1.88 -17.30 -0.54
CA GLY A 83 1.76 -15.84 -0.67
C GLY A 83 2.57 -15.09 0.38
N ASP A 84 2.49 -15.53 1.65
CA ASP A 84 3.24 -14.91 2.76
C ASP A 84 4.76 -15.04 2.61
N THR A 85 5.25 -16.13 2.01
CA THR A 85 6.70 -16.27 1.72
C THR A 85 7.15 -15.22 0.72
N TYR A 86 6.37 -14.94 -0.31
CA TYR A 86 6.67 -13.90 -1.27
C TYR A 86 6.62 -12.50 -0.65
N MET A 87 5.63 -12.23 0.22
CA MET A 87 5.58 -10.96 0.97
C MET A 87 6.82 -10.76 1.85
N GLY A 88 7.39 -11.86 2.37
CA GLY A 88 8.59 -11.82 3.22
C GLY A 88 9.87 -11.44 2.49
N GLU A 89 9.99 -11.72 1.20
CA GLU A 89 11.15 -11.39 0.36
C GLU A 89 11.28 -9.89 0.07
N LYS A 90 10.18 -9.14 0.04
CA LYS A 90 10.11 -7.68 -0.09
C LYS A 90 10.79 -7.12 -1.36
N THR A 91 10.76 -7.85 -2.46
CA THR A 91 11.18 -7.35 -3.78
C THR A 91 9.96 -7.00 -4.64
N ALA A 92 10.13 -6.19 -5.68
CA ALA A 92 9.04 -5.85 -6.59
C ALA A 92 8.46 -7.11 -7.26
N GLU A 93 9.33 -8.02 -7.69
CA GLU A 93 8.95 -9.30 -8.32
C GLU A 93 8.19 -10.19 -7.33
N SER A 94 8.65 -10.26 -6.08
CA SER A 94 7.99 -11.09 -5.06
C SER A 94 6.61 -10.54 -4.68
N TYR A 95 6.42 -9.22 -4.65
CA TYR A 95 5.09 -8.65 -4.43
C TYR A 95 4.11 -8.99 -5.55
N VAL A 96 4.54 -8.98 -6.82
CA VAL A 96 3.70 -9.41 -7.95
C VAL A 96 3.28 -10.87 -7.79
N LEU A 97 4.22 -11.74 -7.38
CA LEU A 97 3.92 -13.16 -7.14
C LEU A 97 2.97 -13.33 -5.93
N ALA A 98 3.16 -12.58 -4.86
CA ALA A 98 2.24 -12.57 -3.71
C ALA A 98 0.82 -12.16 -4.09
N ILE A 99 0.67 -11.09 -4.89
CA ILE A 99 -0.61 -10.62 -5.42
C ILE A 99 -1.33 -11.74 -6.17
N ASN A 100 -0.63 -12.47 -7.04
CA ASN A 100 -1.21 -13.58 -7.77
C ASN A 100 -1.67 -14.70 -6.85
N GLU A 101 -0.84 -15.12 -5.86
CA GLU A 101 -1.20 -16.18 -4.92
C GLU A 101 -2.43 -15.82 -4.08
N PHE A 102 -2.52 -14.59 -3.54
CA PHE A 102 -3.67 -14.16 -2.77
C PHE A 102 -4.93 -13.99 -3.63
N ARG A 103 -4.80 -13.50 -4.86
CA ARG A 103 -5.93 -13.40 -5.81
C ARG A 103 -6.45 -14.79 -6.20
N GLU A 104 -5.57 -15.75 -6.48
CA GLU A 104 -5.95 -17.13 -6.69
C GLU A 104 -6.65 -17.73 -5.48
N PHE A 105 -6.13 -17.48 -4.26
CA PHE A 105 -6.79 -17.94 -3.04
C PHE A 105 -8.23 -17.43 -2.96
N LEU A 106 -8.45 -16.14 -3.18
CA LEU A 106 -9.78 -15.53 -3.15
C LEU A 106 -10.73 -16.11 -4.22
N ASN A 107 -10.20 -16.48 -5.38
CA ASN A 107 -10.96 -17.10 -6.45
C ASN A 107 -11.36 -18.55 -6.14
N PHE A 108 -10.43 -19.35 -5.59
CA PHE A 108 -10.67 -20.76 -5.29
C PHE A 108 -11.35 -21.01 -3.94
N TYR A 109 -11.18 -20.10 -2.99
CA TYR A 109 -11.68 -20.23 -1.62
C TYR A 109 -12.47 -19.01 -1.14
N PRO A 110 -13.46 -18.51 -1.90
CA PRO A 110 -14.15 -17.24 -1.61
C PRO A 110 -14.91 -17.21 -0.28
N THR A 111 -15.33 -18.38 0.21
CA THR A 111 -16.07 -18.56 1.47
C THR A 111 -15.21 -19.07 2.62
N ASN A 112 -13.91 -19.23 2.41
CA ASN A 112 -13.00 -19.68 3.46
C ASN A 112 -12.92 -18.64 4.59
N LYS A 113 -12.87 -19.13 5.83
CA LYS A 113 -12.74 -18.28 7.01
C LYS A 113 -11.53 -17.33 6.97
N ARG A 114 -10.49 -17.66 6.19
CA ARG A 114 -9.30 -16.84 5.98
C ARG A 114 -9.34 -15.96 4.72
N ALA A 115 -10.48 -15.89 4.02
CA ALA A 115 -10.60 -15.01 2.85
C ALA A 115 -10.34 -13.54 3.19
N HIS A 116 -10.76 -13.09 4.39
CA HIS A 116 -10.43 -11.75 4.88
C HIS A 116 -8.92 -11.52 4.98
N TYR A 117 -8.15 -12.51 5.46
CA TYR A 117 -6.70 -12.42 5.55
C TYR A 117 -6.07 -12.31 4.15
N ALA A 118 -6.50 -13.14 3.21
CA ALA A 118 -6.03 -13.09 1.81
C ALA A 118 -6.30 -11.71 1.18
N GLN A 119 -7.50 -11.15 1.38
CA GLN A 119 -7.87 -9.82 0.88
C GLN A 119 -6.98 -8.72 1.48
N PHE A 120 -6.74 -8.78 2.79
CA PHE A 120 -5.86 -7.84 3.47
C PHE A 120 -4.42 -7.92 2.95
N ARG A 121 -3.89 -9.15 2.78
CA ARG A 121 -2.54 -9.36 2.26
C ARG A 121 -2.39 -8.93 0.80
N LEU A 122 -3.41 -9.16 -0.03
CA LEU A 122 -3.48 -8.66 -1.40
C LEU A 122 -3.36 -7.12 -1.43
N ALA A 123 -4.18 -6.44 -0.62
CA ALA A 123 -4.14 -4.98 -0.49
C ALA A 123 -2.77 -4.49 0.02
N THR A 124 -2.20 -5.18 1.03
CA THR A 124 -0.87 -4.84 1.59
C THR A 124 0.25 -5.03 0.57
N ALA A 125 0.15 -6.00 -0.33
CA ALA A 125 1.15 -6.22 -1.40
C ALA A 125 1.17 -5.05 -2.39
N HIS A 126 0.01 -4.51 -2.77
CA HIS A 126 -0.08 -3.27 -3.56
C HIS A 126 0.44 -2.06 -2.77
N PHE A 127 0.01 -1.91 -1.52
CA PHE A 127 0.44 -0.82 -0.64
C PHE A 127 1.96 -0.76 -0.46
N SER A 128 2.62 -1.92 -0.32
CA SER A 128 4.07 -2.03 -0.17
C SER A 128 4.85 -1.58 -1.42
N GLN A 129 4.19 -1.49 -2.57
CA GLN A 129 4.77 -1.04 -3.84
C GLN A 129 4.43 0.41 -4.18
N MET A 130 3.66 1.10 -3.33
CA MET A 130 3.34 2.52 -3.53
C MET A 130 4.61 3.36 -3.63
N LYS A 131 4.64 4.24 -4.60
CA LYS A 131 5.73 5.21 -4.80
C LYS A 131 5.38 6.55 -4.14
N SER A 132 6.37 7.47 -4.13
CA SER A 132 6.11 8.84 -3.69
C SER A 132 5.03 9.52 -4.56
N ALA A 133 4.35 10.53 -4.02
CA ALA A 133 3.20 11.16 -4.65
C ALA A 133 3.44 11.62 -6.10
N MET A 134 4.65 12.15 -6.42
CA MET A 134 4.96 12.66 -7.77
C MET A 134 5.43 11.59 -8.77
N ARG A 135 5.28 10.30 -8.42
CA ARG A 135 5.63 9.18 -9.29
C ARG A 135 4.37 8.48 -9.77
N ASP A 136 4.53 7.35 -10.48
CA ASP A 136 3.41 6.50 -10.91
C ASP A 136 2.57 6.02 -9.71
N GLN A 137 1.25 6.25 -9.77
CA GLN A 137 0.28 5.95 -8.72
C GLN A 137 -0.57 4.71 -9.02
N THR A 138 -0.14 3.84 -9.93
CA THR A 138 -0.89 2.61 -10.28
C THR A 138 -1.10 1.73 -9.06
N GLU A 139 -0.03 1.41 -8.33
CA GLU A 139 -0.09 0.57 -7.13
C GLU A 139 -0.88 1.23 -5.98
N THR A 140 -0.83 2.56 -5.88
CA THR A 140 -1.64 3.32 -4.91
C THR A 140 -3.14 3.14 -5.17
N ARG A 141 -3.56 3.23 -6.45
CA ARG A 141 -4.98 3.03 -6.82
C ARG A 141 -5.44 1.59 -6.58
N GLU A 142 -4.61 0.60 -6.90
CA GLU A 142 -4.93 -0.80 -6.61
C GLU A 142 -4.99 -1.05 -5.09
N ALA A 143 -4.07 -0.47 -4.30
CA ALA A 143 -4.11 -0.57 -2.84
C ALA A 143 -5.43 0.02 -2.27
N ILE A 144 -5.83 1.21 -2.72
CA ILE A 144 -7.09 1.84 -2.33
C ILE A 144 -8.27 0.91 -2.63
N LYS A 145 -8.34 0.37 -3.84
CA LYS A 145 -9.40 -0.52 -4.28
C LYS A 145 -9.48 -1.78 -3.41
N GLU A 146 -8.36 -2.44 -3.18
CA GLU A 146 -8.34 -3.70 -2.43
C GLU A 146 -8.57 -3.49 -0.92
N PHE A 147 -8.09 -2.39 -0.32
CA PHE A 147 -8.45 -2.02 1.05
C PHE A 147 -9.91 -1.59 1.17
N GLN A 148 -10.47 -0.88 0.19
CA GLN A 148 -11.90 -0.54 0.17
C GLN A 148 -12.77 -1.80 0.12
N ASN A 149 -12.38 -2.80 -0.69
CA ASN A 149 -13.01 -4.12 -0.73
C ASN A 149 -12.96 -4.79 0.66
N TYR A 150 -11.80 -4.72 1.33
CA TYR A 150 -11.66 -5.26 2.68
C TYR A 150 -12.59 -4.57 3.67
N VAL A 151 -12.56 -3.24 3.74
CA VAL A 151 -13.37 -2.44 4.68
C VAL A 151 -14.86 -2.68 4.47
N THR A 152 -15.30 -2.88 3.21
CA THR A 152 -16.71 -3.10 2.88
C THR A 152 -17.17 -4.52 3.21
N ARG A 153 -16.34 -5.53 2.90
CA ARG A 153 -16.74 -6.95 3.00
C ARG A 153 -16.43 -7.59 4.34
N TYR A 154 -15.46 -7.06 5.08
CA TYR A 154 -14.88 -7.67 6.28
C TYR A 154 -14.84 -6.71 7.47
N ALA A 155 -15.92 -5.92 7.63
CA ALA A 155 -16.00 -4.86 8.66
C ALA A 155 -15.82 -5.39 10.09
N ASP A 156 -16.20 -6.64 10.35
CA ASP A 156 -16.14 -7.26 11.68
C ASP A 156 -14.87 -8.10 11.91
N GLN A 157 -13.91 -8.05 10.99
CA GLN A 157 -12.69 -8.85 11.09
C GLN A 157 -11.56 -8.11 11.85
N PRO A 158 -10.64 -8.84 12.50
CA PRO A 158 -9.62 -8.24 13.38
C PRO A 158 -8.72 -7.18 12.74
N LEU A 159 -8.48 -7.27 11.42
CA LEU A 159 -7.59 -6.35 10.70
C LEU A 159 -8.29 -5.09 10.18
N ILE A 160 -9.54 -4.82 10.58
CA ILE A 160 -10.33 -3.70 10.07
C ILE A 160 -9.71 -2.33 10.40
N GLY A 161 -9.15 -2.18 11.61
CA GLY A 161 -8.46 -0.94 12.01
C GLY A 161 -7.26 -0.67 11.11
N GLU A 162 -6.36 -1.65 10.99
CA GLU A 162 -5.16 -1.55 10.14
C GLU A 162 -5.52 -1.32 8.66
N ALA A 163 -6.58 -1.98 8.17
CA ALA A 163 -7.06 -1.78 6.79
C ALA A 163 -7.57 -0.35 6.55
N ARG A 164 -8.27 0.26 7.52
CA ARG A 164 -8.70 1.66 7.43
C ARG A 164 -7.54 2.63 7.45
N ASP A 165 -6.54 2.38 8.29
CA ASP A 165 -5.34 3.21 8.39
C ASP A 165 -4.54 3.18 7.08
N HIS A 166 -4.33 1.98 6.51
CA HIS A 166 -3.66 1.84 5.21
C HIS A 166 -4.48 2.46 4.07
N LEU A 167 -5.81 2.31 4.09
CA LEU A 167 -6.69 2.95 3.13
C LEU A 167 -6.56 4.47 3.20
N ARG A 168 -6.54 5.06 4.42
CA ARG A 168 -6.35 6.50 4.59
C ARG A 168 -5.00 6.95 4.02
N GLN A 169 -3.93 6.27 4.38
CA GLN A 169 -2.59 6.57 3.89
C GLN A 169 -2.47 6.47 2.36
N ALA A 170 -3.13 5.48 1.75
CA ALA A 170 -3.13 5.33 0.31
C ALA A 170 -3.92 6.44 -0.40
N LYS A 171 -5.07 6.84 0.16
CA LYS A 171 -5.84 7.98 -0.33
C LYS A 171 -5.07 9.29 -0.20
N ASP A 172 -4.47 9.55 0.97
CA ASP A 172 -3.63 10.73 1.18
C ASP A 172 -2.49 10.80 0.15
N ARG A 173 -1.85 9.67 -0.16
CA ARG A 173 -0.80 9.61 -1.17
C ARG A 173 -1.30 10.01 -2.57
N LEU A 174 -2.52 9.60 -2.92
CA LEU A 174 -3.13 9.96 -4.21
C LEU A 174 -3.50 11.44 -4.24
N ASP A 175 -4.05 11.97 -3.14
CA ASP A 175 -4.42 13.38 -3.02
C ASP A 175 -3.18 14.30 -2.96
N GLU A 176 -2.09 13.85 -2.32
CA GLU A 176 -0.78 14.53 -2.40
C GLU A 176 -0.29 14.70 -3.85
N TRP A 177 -0.60 13.74 -4.74
CA TRP A 177 -0.29 13.87 -6.16
C TRP A 177 -1.10 14.99 -6.81
N ASP A 178 -2.42 15.04 -6.58
CA ASP A 178 -3.29 16.11 -7.09
C ASP A 178 -2.91 17.48 -6.52
N LEU A 179 -2.58 17.55 -5.22
CA LEU A 179 -2.07 18.74 -4.57
C LEU A 179 -0.76 19.22 -5.21
N GLY A 180 0.19 18.30 -5.46
CA GLY A 180 1.46 18.64 -6.11
C GLY A 180 1.29 19.17 -7.53
N VAL A 181 0.32 18.65 -8.30
CA VAL A 181 -0.04 19.21 -9.61
C VAL A 181 -0.65 20.61 -9.47
N ALA A 182 -1.52 20.81 -8.47
CA ALA A 182 -2.09 22.12 -8.18
C ALA A 182 -1.02 23.15 -7.75
N GLU A 183 -0.04 22.74 -6.95
CA GLU A 183 1.13 23.56 -6.59
C GLU A 183 1.93 24.01 -7.82
N HIS A 184 2.13 23.11 -8.76
CA HIS A 184 2.79 23.46 -10.01
C HIS A 184 2.03 24.54 -10.76
N TYR A 185 0.70 24.38 -10.93
CA TYR A 185 -0.15 25.38 -11.58
C TYR A 185 -0.14 26.71 -10.82
N PHE A 186 -0.20 26.68 -9.49
CA PHE A 186 -0.13 27.88 -8.66
C PHE A 186 1.20 28.64 -8.85
N ARG A 187 2.31 27.92 -8.86
CA ARG A 187 3.66 28.49 -9.04
C ARG A 187 3.85 29.15 -10.40
N ILE A 188 3.30 28.57 -11.48
CA ILE A 188 3.32 29.16 -12.81
C ILE A 188 2.20 30.20 -13.03
N LYS A 189 1.48 30.56 -11.94
CA LYS A 189 0.39 31.55 -11.92
C LYS A 189 -0.83 31.15 -12.77
N TRP A 190 -0.99 29.86 -13.12
CA TRP A 190 -2.20 29.38 -13.78
C TRP A 190 -3.24 28.95 -12.74
N TYR A 191 -3.79 29.95 -12.03
CA TYR A 191 -4.72 29.76 -10.91
C TYR A 191 -6.00 28.98 -11.28
N PRO A 192 -6.62 29.17 -12.46
CA PRO A 192 -7.75 28.33 -12.86
C PRO A 192 -7.41 26.84 -12.90
N GLY A 193 -6.18 26.47 -13.30
CA GLY A 193 -5.70 25.11 -13.28
C GLY A 193 -5.56 24.55 -11.86
N ALA A 194 -5.03 25.34 -10.92
CA ALA A 194 -4.96 24.97 -9.51
C ALA A 194 -6.36 24.72 -8.92
N ILE A 195 -7.31 25.64 -9.15
CA ILE A 195 -8.72 25.48 -8.72
C ILE A 195 -9.33 24.22 -9.32
N GLY A 196 -9.13 23.98 -10.63
CA GLY A 196 -9.65 22.82 -11.34
C GLY A 196 -9.12 21.47 -10.82
N ARG A 197 -7.98 21.46 -10.11
CA ARG A 197 -7.45 20.26 -9.44
C ARG A 197 -7.97 20.13 -8.02
N LEU A 198 -7.87 21.19 -7.23
CA LEU A 198 -8.15 21.13 -5.79
C LEU A 198 -9.63 20.95 -5.47
N VAL A 199 -10.55 21.58 -6.23
CA VAL A 199 -11.98 21.48 -5.97
C VAL A 199 -12.50 20.04 -6.15
N PRO A 200 -12.22 19.32 -7.26
CA PRO A 200 -12.62 17.92 -7.39
C PRO A 200 -11.96 17.02 -6.35
N MET A 201 -10.67 17.21 -6.05
CA MET A 201 -9.92 16.45 -5.05
C MET A 201 -10.64 16.52 -3.68
N LEU A 202 -10.86 17.72 -3.15
CA LEU A 202 -11.52 17.91 -1.85
C LEU A 202 -13.00 17.48 -1.83
N ARG A 203 -13.65 17.40 -2.98
CA ARG A 203 -15.00 16.83 -3.10
C ARG A 203 -14.96 15.30 -3.03
N THR A 204 -13.98 14.68 -3.67
CA THR A 204 -13.82 13.22 -3.71
C THR A 204 -13.33 12.67 -2.38
N ASP A 205 -12.39 13.37 -1.75
CA ASP A 205 -11.87 13.02 -0.43
C ASP A 205 -11.90 14.20 0.55
N PRO A 206 -13.03 14.41 1.23
CA PRO A 206 -13.16 15.46 2.23
C PRO A 206 -12.36 15.20 3.51
N GLU A 207 -11.77 14.00 3.65
CA GLU A 207 -10.96 13.60 4.82
C GLU A 207 -9.45 13.67 4.55
N PHE A 208 -9.03 14.16 3.39
CA PHE A 208 -7.61 14.33 3.06
C PHE A 208 -6.85 15.05 4.18
N THR A 209 -5.75 14.48 4.66
CA THR A 209 -5.04 15.04 5.84
C THR A 209 -4.34 16.36 5.55
N GLY A 210 -3.94 16.64 4.31
CA GLY A 210 -3.31 17.90 3.87
C GLY A 210 -4.30 18.97 3.37
N ARG A 211 -5.55 18.97 3.86
CA ARG A 211 -6.58 19.94 3.43
C ARG A 211 -6.24 21.39 3.77
N ASP A 212 -5.51 21.62 4.84
CA ASP A 212 -5.11 22.97 5.24
C ASP A 212 -4.36 23.69 4.13
N LYS A 213 -3.36 23.07 3.55
CA LYS A 213 -2.62 23.59 2.40
C LYS A 213 -3.51 23.76 1.17
N ALA A 214 -4.36 22.77 0.90
CA ALA A 214 -5.31 22.82 -0.21
C ALA A 214 -6.31 23.98 -0.05
N TYR A 215 -6.86 24.21 1.13
CA TYR A 215 -7.75 25.34 1.43
C TYR A 215 -7.03 26.66 1.27
N TYR A 216 -5.81 26.80 1.80
CA TYR A 216 -5.02 28.02 1.61
C TYR A 216 -4.80 28.33 0.13
N MET A 217 -4.39 27.32 -0.64
CA MET A 217 -4.13 27.49 -2.07
C MET A 217 -5.39 27.82 -2.87
N LEU A 218 -6.54 27.23 -2.51
CA LEU A 218 -7.82 27.58 -3.12
C LEU A 218 -8.20 29.02 -2.84
N GLY A 219 -8.16 29.45 -1.58
CA GLY A 219 -8.40 30.83 -1.20
C GLY A 219 -7.54 31.80 -2.01
N ALA A 220 -6.21 31.57 -2.01
CA ALA A 220 -5.28 32.41 -2.75
C ALA A 220 -5.52 32.37 -4.27
N SER A 221 -5.86 31.20 -4.84
CA SER A 221 -6.15 31.09 -6.27
C SER A 221 -7.42 31.84 -6.67
N TYR A 222 -8.49 31.74 -5.86
CA TYR A 222 -9.74 32.49 -6.10
C TYR A 222 -9.53 33.97 -6.03
N GLU A 223 -8.74 34.51 -5.08
CA GLU A 223 -8.38 35.91 -5.05
C GLU A 223 -7.65 36.35 -6.31
N LYS A 224 -6.68 35.56 -6.79
CA LYS A 224 -5.89 35.86 -8.00
C LYS A 224 -6.72 35.87 -9.30
N VAL A 225 -7.86 35.20 -9.32
CA VAL A 225 -8.81 35.22 -10.45
C VAL A 225 -9.96 36.21 -10.19
N ASN A 226 -9.79 37.16 -9.23
CA ASN A 226 -10.75 38.19 -8.88
C ASN A 226 -12.13 37.65 -8.42
N LYS A 227 -12.10 36.61 -7.60
CA LYS A 227 -13.26 35.93 -7.01
C LYS A 227 -13.16 35.87 -5.48
N PRO A 228 -13.11 37.02 -4.80
CA PRO A 228 -12.86 37.10 -3.35
C PRO A 228 -13.97 36.45 -2.52
N ALA A 229 -15.22 36.49 -3.00
CA ALA A 229 -16.33 35.86 -2.30
C ALA A 229 -16.22 34.32 -2.26
N GLU A 230 -15.67 33.73 -3.31
CA GLU A 230 -15.39 32.28 -3.37
C GLU A 230 -14.13 31.87 -2.57
N ALA A 231 -13.19 32.81 -2.35
CA ALA A 231 -11.99 32.59 -1.57
C ALA A 231 -12.27 32.44 -0.06
N LEU A 232 -13.13 33.33 0.46
CA LEU A 232 -13.40 33.48 1.90
C LEU A 232 -13.76 32.14 2.60
N PRO A 233 -14.69 31.30 2.07
CA PRO A 233 -15.07 30.06 2.73
C PRO A 233 -13.91 29.07 2.92
N PHE A 234 -12.91 29.08 2.05
CA PHE A 234 -11.77 28.17 2.16
C PHE A 234 -10.81 28.60 3.27
N TYR A 235 -10.54 29.88 3.40
CA TYR A 235 -9.77 30.39 4.53
C TYR A 235 -10.49 30.17 5.86
N GLU A 236 -11.82 30.38 5.92
CA GLU A 236 -12.61 30.11 7.11
C GLU A 236 -12.60 28.65 7.52
N LYS A 237 -12.68 27.71 6.54
CA LYS A 237 -12.51 26.27 6.80
C LYS A 237 -11.13 25.94 7.37
N LEU A 238 -10.06 26.49 6.79
CA LEU A 238 -8.71 26.30 7.28
C LEU A 238 -8.60 26.72 8.75
N VAL A 239 -9.02 27.95 9.08
CA VAL A 239 -8.93 28.49 10.45
C VAL A 239 -9.77 27.68 11.43
N LYS A 240 -10.92 27.16 11.00
CA LYS A 240 -11.83 26.37 11.82
C LYS A 240 -11.34 24.96 12.09
N GLU A 241 -10.75 24.31 11.07
CA GLU A 241 -10.43 22.87 11.12
C GLU A 241 -8.96 22.60 11.48
N PHE A 242 -8.05 23.58 11.32
CA PHE A 242 -6.60 23.36 11.41
C PHE A 242 -5.89 24.41 12.27
N GLU A 243 -6.08 24.34 13.57
CA GLU A 243 -5.48 25.27 14.54
C GLU A 243 -3.94 25.23 14.59
N GLN A 244 -3.32 24.14 14.11
CA GLN A 244 -1.87 23.95 14.08
C GLN A 244 -1.25 24.16 12.69
N SER A 245 -2.03 24.61 11.71
CA SER A 245 -1.54 24.78 10.34
C SER A 245 -0.51 25.92 10.23
N GLU A 246 0.52 25.71 9.44
CA GLU A 246 1.49 26.76 9.07
C GLU A 246 0.85 27.95 8.33
N TYR A 247 -0.34 27.73 7.73
CA TYR A 247 -1.10 28.74 6.98
C TYR A 247 -2.09 29.53 7.85
N LEU A 248 -2.26 29.15 9.14
CA LEU A 248 -3.31 29.69 10.02
C LEU A 248 -3.29 31.23 10.10
N GLU A 249 -2.15 31.81 10.43
CA GLU A 249 -2.03 33.28 10.62
C GLU A 249 -2.16 34.05 9.30
N GLN A 250 -1.75 33.40 8.20
CA GLN A 250 -1.95 34.02 6.87
C GLN A 250 -3.43 34.00 6.49
N ALA A 251 -4.12 32.87 6.73
CA ALA A 251 -5.55 32.75 6.45
C ALA A 251 -6.38 33.74 7.28
N LYS A 252 -6.08 33.91 8.56
CA LYS A 252 -6.76 34.92 9.41
C LYS A 252 -6.65 36.33 8.82
N ARG A 253 -5.42 36.77 8.48
CA ARG A 253 -5.21 38.10 7.85
C ARG A 253 -6.02 38.25 6.55
N ARG A 254 -6.03 37.18 5.69
CA ARG A 254 -6.80 37.23 4.45
C ARG A 254 -8.31 37.31 4.68
N ILE A 255 -8.83 36.65 5.71
CA ILE A 255 -10.25 36.74 6.11
C ILE A 255 -10.60 38.20 6.50
N ASP A 256 -9.75 38.82 7.32
CA ASP A 256 -10.00 40.21 7.76
C ASP A 256 -9.98 41.20 6.58
N ASP A 257 -8.99 41.07 5.68
CA ASP A 257 -8.90 41.88 4.47
C ASP A 257 -10.13 41.69 3.57
N LEU A 258 -10.54 40.44 3.35
CA LEU A 258 -11.68 40.13 2.51
C LEU A 258 -13.00 40.62 3.11
N LYS A 259 -13.21 40.48 4.40
CA LYS A 259 -14.41 40.99 5.10
C LYS A 259 -14.48 42.50 5.10
N ALA A 260 -13.35 43.18 5.09
CA ALA A 260 -13.32 44.67 4.97
C ALA A 260 -13.67 45.15 3.56
N THR A 261 -13.42 44.34 2.52
CA THR A 261 -13.62 44.73 1.12
C THR A 261 -14.90 44.19 0.49
N LEU A 262 -15.43 43.09 0.99
CA LEU A 262 -16.69 42.52 0.50
C LEU A 262 -17.89 43.26 1.08
N PRO A 263 -18.93 43.59 0.27
CA PRO A 263 -20.16 44.18 0.78
C PRO A 263 -20.79 43.29 1.85
N SER A 264 -21.08 43.83 3.02
CA SER A 264 -21.78 43.08 4.05
C SER A 264 -23.14 42.61 3.51
N ALA A 265 -23.44 41.32 3.59
CA ALA A 265 -24.70 40.71 3.13
C ALA A 265 -25.96 41.26 3.85
N GLN A 266 -25.83 42.26 4.72
CA GLN A 266 -26.90 42.90 5.47
C GLN A 266 -27.53 44.12 4.75
N GLY A 267 -27.07 44.50 3.53
CA GLY A 267 -27.53 45.70 2.82
C GLY A 267 -28.68 45.50 1.82
N VAL A 268 -29.18 44.31 1.57
CA VAL A 268 -30.21 44.03 0.52
C VAL A 268 -31.62 43.87 1.11
N GLY A 269 -31.92 44.41 2.27
CA GLY A 269 -33.21 44.18 2.95
C GLY A 269 -33.99 45.42 3.42
N LYS A 270 -33.64 46.66 3.04
CA LYS A 270 -34.42 47.84 3.45
C LYS A 270 -34.48 48.92 2.36
N GLY A 271 -35.03 48.61 1.20
CA GLY A 271 -35.14 49.62 0.15
C GLY A 271 -36.18 49.33 -0.92
N ALA A 272 -37.28 48.65 -0.59
CA ALA A 272 -38.39 48.50 -1.51
C ALA A 272 -39.74 48.37 -0.80
N LEU A 273 -40.10 49.40 -0.04
CA LEU A 273 -41.48 49.69 0.37
C LEU A 273 -41.55 51.18 0.74
N GLN A 274 -41.59 52.03 -0.24
CA GLN A 274 -42.26 53.34 -0.21
C GLN A 274 -42.91 53.60 -1.57
#